data_d73d29ec3861a510281b61398f8bdc9f
#
_entry.id   d73d29ec3861a510281b61398f8bdc9f
#
_cell.length_a   1.000
_cell.length_b   1.000
_cell.length_c   1.000
_cell.angle_alpha   90.00
_cell.angle_beta   90.00
_cell.angle_gamma   90.00
#
_symmetry.space_group_name_H-M   'P 1'
#
loop_
_entity.id
_entity.type
_entity.pdbx_description
1 polymer ?
#
loop_
_entity_poly.entity_id
_entity_poly.type
_entity_poly.pdbx_seq_one_letter_code
_entity_poly.pdbx_strand_id
1 'polypeptide(L)'
;MTVHLSSRALMSLLVNGPKATDVLQTALDMGLLDALDPGPARLDELATRFGVLPLRLYKFLDCIESLGLLVRDEAADDIGATSYQAVSGLRDAVTAVLGPDAIERDRDRYPWRQLHGRLAESLCGDVSVDDGFTWPPKTAAQTAEFERSMALGLGPAIETVRRHASQLWSDRHRLLDVGGGDGTLVAHVLDDAPALRADVYNLPAVAPLVAATRAACGHPDRLGFVGGDFFAEPLPGGYDALSFVRVLHDWPNALARQLVQQAYAALEPGGLLLICEEFRTPDRLAMQFFWSYFLIGVDSSVSRLREVDFYTELLTEVGFYHVAVLPGTWELVTAYKPA
;
A
#
# COMPACT_ATOMS: atom_id res chain seq x y z
N MET A 1 18.67 -9.47 6.50
CA MET A 1 19.71 -9.86 5.51
C MET A 1 18.99 -10.00 4.17
N THR A 2 19.10 -9.01 3.30
CA THR A 2 18.41 -9.02 1.99
C THR A 2 19.09 -10.07 1.10
N VAL A 3 18.39 -11.16 0.79
CA VAL A 3 18.90 -12.19 -0.13
C VAL A 3 18.78 -11.62 -1.54
N HIS A 4 19.87 -11.09 -2.07
CA HIS A 4 19.93 -10.70 -3.47
C HIS A 4 20.02 -11.96 -4.37
N LEU A 5 18.90 -12.33 -4.97
CA LEU A 5 18.88 -13.37 -6.00
C LEU A 5 19.71 -12.92 -7.21
N SER A 6 20.51 -13.83 -7.77
CA SER A 6 21.12 -13.57 -9.09
C SER A 6 20.02 -13.42 -10.16
N SER A 7 20.30 -12.69 -11.25
CA SER A 7 19.32 -12.51 -12.34
C SER A 7 18.78 -13.85 -12.86
N ARG A 8 19.63 -14.88 -12.95
CA ARG A 8 19.23 -16.23 -13.37
C ARG A 8 18.27 -16.86 -12.36
N ALA A 9 18.55 -16.76 -11.07
CA ALA A 9 17.70 -17.31 -10.00
C ALA A 9 16.33 -16.62 -9.99
N LEU A 10 16.32 -15.29 -10.12
CA LEU A 10 15.09 -14.51 -10.23
C LEU A 10 14.26 -14.92 -11.46
N MET A 11 14.88 -15.01 -12.65
CA MET A 11 14.17 -15.43 -13.86
C MET A 11 13.61 -16.84 -13.74
N SER A 12 14.38 -17.78 -13.15
CA SER A 12 13.89 -19.14 -12.88
C SER A 12 12.71 -19.16 -11.92
N LEU A 13 12.71 -18.31 -10.89
CA LEU A 13 11.60 -18.19 -9.95
C LEU A 13 10.35 -17.62 -10.66
N LEU A 14 10.50 -16.56 -11.44
CA LEU A 14 9.38 -15.94 -12.17
C LEU A 14 8.71 -16.91 -13.16
N VAL A 15 9.50 -17.70 -13.90
CA VAL A 15 8.96 -18.74 -14.82
C VAL A 15 8.22 -19.85 -14.07
N ASN A 16 8.62 -20.16 -12.85
CA ASN A 16 7.95 -21.14 -11.98
C ASN A 16 6.90 -20.50 -11.04
N GLY A 17 6.73 -19.19 -11.07
CA GLY A 17 5.80 -18.47 -10.22
C GLY A 17 4.37 -19.05 -10.20
N PRO A 18 3.73 -19.36 -11.34
CA PRO A 18 2.41 -19.97 -11.37
C PRO A 18 2.32 -21.29 -10.60
N LYS A 19 3.39 -22.12 -10.63
CA LYS A 19 3.44 -23.38 -9.88
C LYS A 19 3.58 -23.15 -8.37
N ALA A 20 4.39 -22.17 -7.98
CA ALA A 20 4.55 -21.80 -6.58
C ALA A 20 3.23 -21.24 -6.01
N THR A 21 2.54 -20.39 -6.79
CA THR A 21 1.21 -19.87 -6.43
C THR A 21 0.19 -20.98 -6.28
N ASP A 22 0.15 -21.96 -7.21
CA ASP A 22 -0.75 -23.12 -7.16
C ASP A 22 -0.53 -23.98 -5.90
N VAL A 23 0.73 -24.20 -5.53
CA VAL A 23 1.09 -24.92 -4.29
C VAL A 23 0.60 -24.17 -3.06
N LEU A 24 0.85 -22.86 -2.96
CA LEU A 24 0.44 -22.05 -1.81
C LEU A 24 -1.10 -21.91 -1.74
N GLN A 25 -1.77 -21.73 -2.87
CA GLN A 25 -3.23 -21.69 -2.93
C GLN A 25 -3.82 -23.04 -2.47
N THR A 26 -3.27 -24.14 -2.95
CA THR A 26 -3.71 -25.49 -2.54
C THR A 26 -3.51 -25.70 -1.03
N ALA A 27 -2.39 -25.27 -0.47
CA ALA A 27 -2.12 -25.36 0.96
C ALA A 27 -3.11 -24.54 1.79
N LEU A 28 -3.49 -23.34 1.31
CA LEU A 28 -4.49 -22.49 1.93
C LEU A 28 -5.88 -23.13 1.87
N ASP A 29 -6.31 -23.54 0.68
CA ASP A 29 -7.65 -24.12 0.44
C ASP A 29 -7.89 -25.43 1.19
N MET A 30 -6.86 -26.22 1.38
CA MET A 30 -6.90 -27.45 2.18
C MET A 30 -6.88 -27.20 3.70
N GLY A 31 -6.57 -26.00 4.17
CA GLY A 31 -6.35 -25.69 5.58
C GLY A 31 -5.04 -26.25 6.14
N LEU A 32 -4.08 -26.56 5.27
CA LEU A 32 -2.77 -27.10 5.69
C LEU A 32 -1.96 -26.03 6.43
N LEU A 33 -2.06 -24.76 6.03
CA LEU A 33 -1.40 -23.65 6.71
C LEU A 33 -1.94 -23.46 8.13
N ASP A 34 -3.26 -23.64 8.34
CA ASP A 34 -3.88 -23.60 9.68
C ASP A 34 -3.39 -24.74 10.58
N ALA A 35 -2.99 -25.88 10.00
CA ALA A 35 -2.47 -27.01 10.76
C ALA A 35 -1.01 -26.83 11.15
N LEU A 36 -0.24 -26.03 10.40
CA LEU A 36 1.19 -25.76 10.61
C LEU A 36 1.46 -24.46 11.38
N ASP A 37 0.46 -23.60 11.53
CA ASP A 37 0.59 -22.31 12.24
C ASP A 37 0.84 -22.45 13.75
N PRO A 38 0.17 -23.39 14.49
CA PRO A 38 0.40 -23.54 15.92
C PRO A 38 1.78 -24.10 16.30
N GLY A 39 2.47 -24.77 15.36
CA GLY A 39 3.77 -25.40 15.63
C GLY A 39 4.08 -26.58 14.70
N PRO A 40 5.17 -27.31 14.99
CA PRO A 40 5.57 -28.46 14.18
C PRO A 40 4.50 -29.55 14.14
N ALA A 41 4.27 -30.11 12.95
CA ALA A 41 3.37 -31.24 12.75
C ALA A 41 4.04 -32.34 11.93
N ARG A 42 3.75 -33.60 12.26
CA ARG A 42 4.35 -34.77 11.61
C ARG A 42 3.64 -35.07 10.28
N LEU A 43 4.41 -35.60 9.33
CA LEU A 43 3.89 -35.96 7.99
C LEU A 43 2.75 -36.98 8.07
N ASP A 44 2.89 -38.03 8.90
CA ASP A 44 1.86 -39.09 9.04
C ASP A 44 0.57 -38.55 9.67
N GLU A 45 0.68 -37.64 10.63
CA GLU A 45 -0.46 -36.95 11.25
C GLU A 45 -1.18 -36.04 10.23
N LEU A 46 -0.42 -35.24 9.50
CA LEU A 46 -0.97 -34.37 8.45
C LEU A 46 -1.63 -35.19 7.33
N ALA A 47 -0.96 -36.27 6.88
CA ALA A 47 -1.51 -37.15 5.84
C ALA A 47 -2.84 -37.77 6.26
N THR A 48 -2.91 -38.23 7.52
CA THR A 48 -4.15 -38.79 8.10
C THR A 48 -5.23 -37.73 8.22
N ARG A 49 -4.89 -36.56 8.77
CA ARG A 49 -5.83 -35.44 8.98
C ARG A 49 -6.49 -34.98 7.68
N PHE A 50 -5.72 -34.87 6.61
CA PHE A 50 -6.21 -34.38 5.31
C PHE A 50 -6.63 -35.48 4.35
N GLY A 51 -6.52 -36.77 4.72
CA GLY A 51 -6.88 -37.89 3.89
C GLY A 51 -6.07 -38.00 2.60
N VAL A 52 -4.79 -37.62 2.64
CA VAL A 52 -3.90 -37.58 1.47
C VAL A 52 -2.82 -38.66 1.57
N LEU A 53 -2.23 -38.99 0.39
CA LEU A 53 -1.14 -39.96 0.32
C LEU A 53 0.15 -39.38 0.92
N PRO A 54 0.77 -40.03 1.92
CA PRO A 54 1.93 -39.49 2.64
C PRO A 54 3.10 -39.11 1.71
N LEU A 55 3.45 -39.94 0.73
CA LEU A 55 4.54 -39.64 -0.20
C LEU A 55 4.24 -38.47 -1.17
N ARG A 56 2.96 -38.21 -1.44
CA ARG A 56 2.59 -37.02 -2.21
C ARG A 56 2.63 -35.77 -1.37
N LEU A 57 2.15 -35.87 -0.14
CA LEU A 57 2.23 -34.77 0.81
C LEU A 57 3.68 -34.40 1.12
N TYR A 58 4.57 -35.39 1.30
CA TYR A 58 6.01 -35.15 1.47
C TYR A 58 6.57 -34.25 0.37
N LYS A 59 6.33 -34.62 -0.91
CA LYS A 59 6.80 -33.82 -2.06
C LYS A 59 6.13 -32.45 -2.15
N PHE A 60 4.87 -32.35 -1.76
CA PHE A 60 4.13 -31.11 -1.73
C PHE A 60 4.72 -30.13 -0.68
N LEU A 61 5.01 -30.62 0.52
CA LEU A 61 5.66 -29.84 1.58
C LEU A 61 7.09 -29.46 1.21
N ASP A 62 7.82 -30.32 0.47
CA ASP A 62 9.14 -30.02 -0.08
C ASP A 62 9.13 -28.84 -1.05
N CYS A 63 8.05 -28.65 -1.83
CA CYS A 63 7.88 -27.46 -2.66
C CYS A 63 7.81 -26.19 -1.80
N ILE A 64 7.08 -26.20 -0.69
CA ILE A 64 6.92 -25.03 0.19
C ILE A 64 8.22 -24.77 0.96
N GLU A 65 8.89 -25.83 1.40
CA GLU A 65 10.21 -25.74 2.06
C GLU A 65 11.26 -25.14 1.11
N SER A 66 11.27 -25.55 -0.16
CA SER A 66 12.22 -25.03 -1.14
C SER A 66 12.07 -23.52 -1.43
N LEU A 67 10.90 -22.94 -1.09
CA LEU A 67 10.67 -21.49 -1.09
C LEU A 67 11.15 -20.82 0.21
N GLY A 68 11.65 -21.57 1.18
CA GLY A 68 12.06 -21.07 2.49
C GLY A 68 10.88 -20.74 3.41
N LEU A 69 9.69 -21.28 3.14
CA LEU A 69 8.46 -20.98 3.86
C LEU A 69 8.09 -22.02 4.91
N LEU A 70 8.74 -23.20 4.87
CA LEU A 70 8.67 -24.23 5.91
C LEU A 70 10.08 -24.59 6.38
N VAL A 71 10.17 -25.03 7.62
CA VAL A 71 11.35 -25.69 8.19
C VAL A 71 11.01 -27.15 8.41
N ARG A 72 11.90 -28.04 7.95
CA ARG A 72 11.78 -29.49 8.09
C ARG A 72 12.75 -29.99 9.14
N ASP A 73 12.26 -30.88 10.01
CA ASP A 73 13.08 -31.72 10.91
C ASP A 73 12.91 -33.16 10.45
N GLU A 74 13.93 -33.68 9.73
CA GLU A 74 13.89 -34.96 9.05
C GLU A 74 14.22 -36.12 10.00
N ALA A 75 13.29 -37.06 10.10
CA ALA A 75 13.56 -38.30 10.80
C ALA A 75 14.35 -39.29 9.90
N ALA A 76 15.56 -39.66 10.33
CA ALA A 76 16.53 -40.40 9.52
C ALA A 76 16.04 -41.73 8.92
N ASP A 77 15.15 -42.44 9.65
CA ASP A 77 14.74 -43.82 9.32
C ASP A 77 13.23 -43.95 9.03
N ASP A 78 12.45 -42.87 9.20
CA ASP A 78 10.98 -42.88 9.01
C ASP A 78 10.47 -41.56 8.45
N ILE A 79 10.19 -41.54 7.16
CA ILE A 79 9.63 -40.37 6.47
C ILE A 79 8.34 -39.89 7.14
N GLY A 80 7.48 -40.80 7.66
CA GLY A 80 6.24 -40.44 8.33
C GLY A 80 6.46 -39.62 9.59
N ALA A 81 7.60 -39.85 10.30
CA ALA A 81 7.98 -39.13 11.48
C ALA A 81 8.61 -37.74 11.19
N THR A 82 8.95 -37.43 9.96
CA THR A 82 9.45 -36.10 9.56
C THR A 82 8.45 -35.01 9.95
N SER A 83 8.89 -33.96 10.63
CA SER A 83 8.04 -32.87 11.04
C SER A 83 8.30 -31.59 10.24
N TYR A 84 7.25 -30.78 10.09
CA TYR A 84 7.28 -29.52 9.36
C TYR A 84 6.72 -28.41 10.24
N GLN A 85 7.33 -27.24 10.16
CA GLN A 85 6.86 -26.04 10.83
C GLN A 85 6.82 -24.87 9.85
N ALA A 86 5.75 -24.10 9.85
CA ALA A 86 5.66 -22.88 9.09
C ALA A 86 6.58 -21.79 9.64
N VAL A 87 7.16 -20.97 8.77
CA VAL A 87 7.80 -19.72 9.21
C VAL A 87 6.75 -18.79 9.80
N SER A 88 7.15 -18.00 10.79
CA SER A 88 6.22 -17.10 11.50
C SER A 88 5.48 -16.16 10.53
N GLY A 89 4.15 -16.10 10.65
CA GLY A 89 3.29 -15.26 9.84
C GLY A 89 3.00 -15.77 8.42
N LEU A 90 3.42 -16.98 8.05
CA LEU A 90 3.19 -17.54 6.70
C LEU A 90 1.72 -17.58 6.35
N ARG A 91 0.88 -18.09 7.25
CA ARG A 91 -0.57 -18.21 7.04
C ARG A 91 -1.18 -16.86 6.71
N ASP A 92 -0.87 -15.84 7.51
CA ASP A 92 -1.43 -14.50 7.34
C ASP A 92 -0.93 -13.86 6.04
N ALA A 93 0.36 -14.03 5.70
CA ALA A 93 0.92 -13.53 4.45
C ALA A 93 0.26 -14.18 3.22
N VAL A 94 0.08 -15.51 3.23
CA VAL A 94 -0.60 -16.22 2.13
C VAL A 94 -2.08 -15.82 2.04
N THR A 95 -2.76 -15.69 3.18
CA THR A 95 -4.16 -15.24 3.21
C THR A 95 -4.32 -13.81 2.69
N ALA A 96 -3.40 -12.91 3.02
CA ALA A 96 -3.43 -11.53 2.55
C ALA A 96 -3.30 -11.42 1.02
N VAL A 97 -2.55 -12.33 0.38
CA VAL A 97 -2.28 -12.29 -1.08
C VAL A 97 -3.19 -13.21 -1.88
N LEU A 98 -3.51 -14.39 -1.35
CA LEU A 98 -4.26 -15.44 -2.06
C LEU A 98 -5.64 -15.74 -1.45
N GLY A 99 -5.98 -15.14 -0.31
CA GLY A 99 -7.27 -15.31 0.36
C GLY A 99 -8.46 -14.79 -0.46
N PRO A 100 -9.69 -15.13 -0.07
CA PRO A 100 -10.90 -14.75 -0.80
C PRO A 100 -11.08 -13.23 -0.93
N ASP A 101 -10.60 -12.46 0.06
CA ASP A 101 -10.70 -11.00 0.12
C ASP A 101 -9.42 -10.30 -0.37
N ALA A 102 -8.44 -11.05 -0.90
CA ALA A 102 -7.19 -10.49 -1.39
C ALA A 102 -7.43 -9.60 -2.62
N ILE A 103 -6.86 -8.40 -2.58
CA ILE A 103 -6.94 -7.42 -3.68
C ILE A 103 -6.39 -7.99 -4.99
N GLU A 104 -5.35 -8.83 -4.91
CA GLU A 104 -4.74 -9.51 -6.04
C GLU A 104 -5.67 -10.51 -6.73
N ARG A 105 -6.67 -11.03 -6.03
CA ARG A 105 -7.72 -11.90 -6.61
C ARG A 105 -8.74 -11.13 -7.45
N ASP A 106 -8.94 -9.85 -7.14
CA ASP A 106 -9.90 -9.00 -7.85
C ASP A 106 -9.33 -8.40 -9.14
N ARG A 107 -8.34 -9.07 -9.71
CA ARG A 107 -7.61 -8.66 -10.91
C ARG A 107 -8.50 -8.44 -12.14
N ASP A 108 -9.73 -9.01 -12.13
CA ASP A 108 -10.69 -8.85 -13.21
C ASP A 108 -11.29 -7.44 -13.30
N ARG A 109 -11.16 -6.64 -12.23
CA ARG A 109 -11.68 -5.28 -12.16
C ARG A 109 -10.72 -4.24 -12.70
N TYR A 110 -9.44 -4.57 -12.88
CA TYR A 110 -8.44 -3.59 -13.29
C TYR A 110 -8.32 -3.50 -14.81
N PRO A 111 -8.42 -2.30 -15.39
CA PRO A 111 -8.30 -2.06 -16.84
C PRO A 111 -7.00 -2.59 -17.47
N TRP A 112 -5.90 -2.65 -16.72
CA TRP A 112 -4.60 -3.14 -17.16
C TRP A 112 -4.59 -4.59 -17.68
N ARG A 113 -5.61 -5.41 -17.37
CA ARG A 113 -5.77 -6.74 -17.98
C ARG A 113 -5.87 -6.71 -19.50
N GLN A 114 -6.33 -5.60 -20.06
CA GLN A 114 -6.39 -5.39 -21.50
C GLN A 114 -4.99 -5.41 -22.14
N LEU A 115 -3.93 -5.16 -21.34
CA LEU A 115 -2.54 -5.18 -21.79
C LEU A 115 -1.94 -6.59 -21.80
N HIS A 116 -2.59 -7.57 -21.17
CA HIS A 116 -2.04 -8.92 -21.04
C HIS A 116 -1.86 -9.57 -22.42
N GLY A 117 -0.62 -9.98 -22.74
CA GLY A 117 -0.25 -10.55 -24.03
C GLY A 117 -0.16 -9.54 -25.18
N ARG A 118 -0.42 -8.26 -24.94
CA ARG A 118 -0.47 -7.17 -25.94
C ARG A 118 0.49 -6.03 -25.63
N LEU A 119 1.50 -6.26 -24.81
CA LEU A 119 2.41 -5.19 -24.36
C LEU A 119 3.13 -4.48 -25.52
N ALA A 120 3.56 -5.24 -26.55
CA ALA A 120 4.20 -4.64 -27.73
C ALA A 120 3.26 -3.65 -28.46
N GLU A 121 2.00 -4.01 -28.63
CA GLU A 121 0.97 -3.15 -29.24
C GLU A 121 0.72 -1.90 -28.36
N SER A 122 0.67 -2.08 -27.04
CA SER A 122 0.52 -0.96 -26.11
C SER A 122 1.71 0.00 -26.18
N LEU A 123 2.94 -0.52 -26.22
CA LEU A 123 4.13 0.32 -26.35
C LEU A 123 4.19 1.09 -27.66
N CYS A 124 3.53 0.60 -28.72
CA CYS A 124 3.39 1.30 -29.99
C CYS A 124 2.22 2.30 -30.01
N GLY A 125 1.39 2.33 -28.96
CA GLY A 125 0.19 3.16 -28.90
C GLY A 125 -1.05 2.57 -29.58
N ASP A 126 -0.96 1.32 -30.07
CA ASP A 126 -2.07 0.63 -30.74
C ASP A 126 -3.15 0.15 -29.75
N VAL A 127 -2.79 0.04 -28.47
CA VAL A 127 -3.66 -0.34 -27.35
C VAL A 127 -3.40 0.58 -26.19
N SER A 128 -4.44 1.26 -25.70
CA SER A 128 -4.43 2.02 -24.47
C SER A 128 -5.38 1.38 -23.44
N VAL A 129 -5.18 1.68 -22.17
CA VAL A 129 -6.15 1.35 -21.12
C VAL A 129 -7.36 2.28 -21.33
N ASP A 130 -8.54 1.66 -21.39
CA ASP A 130 -9.79 2.31 -21.73
C ASP A 130 -10.11 3.50 -20.80
N ASP A 131 -10.99 4.41 -21.26
CA ASP A 131 -11.43 5.67 -20.62
C ASP A 131 -11.92 5.53 -19.16
N GLY A 132 -12.02 4.31 -18.62
CA GLY A 132 -12.30 4.06 -17.21
C GLY A 132 -11.26 4.61 -16.24
N PHE A 133 -10.06 4.94 -16.71
CA PHE A 133 -8.98 5.54 -15.91
C PHE A 133 -8.58 6.93 -16.46
N THR A 134 -9.54 7.78 -16.68
CA THR A 134 -9.25 9.17 -17.06
C THR A 134 -8.94 10.00 -15.82
N TRP A 135 -7.74 10.55 -15.74
CA TRP A 135 -7.36 11.50 -14.70
C TRP A 135 -7.30 12.94 -15.24
N PRO A 136 -7.86 13.93 -14.55
CA PRO A 136 -8.81 13.80 -13.44
C PRO A 136 -10.16 13.20 -13.87
N PRO A 137 -10.90 12.55 -12.94
CA PRO A 137 -12.23 12.01 -13.25
C PRO A 137 -13.17 13.10 -13.78
N LYS A 138 -13.91 12.79 -14.86
CA LYS A 138 -14.77 13.78 -15.57
C LYS A 138 -16.21 13.77 -15.07
N THR A 139 -16.65 12.71 -14.41
CA THR A 139 -18.04 12.55 -13.92
C THR A 139 -18.06 12.20 -12.43
N ALA A 140 -19.19 12.50 -11.77
CA ALA A 140 -19.37 12.13 -10.36
C ALA A 140 -19.22 10.61 -10.11
N ALA A 141 -19.66 9.78 -11.06
CA ALA A 141 -19.53 8.32 -10.96
C ALA A 141 -18.05 7.88 -11.04
N GLN A 142 -17.29 8.44 -11.96
CA GLN A 142 -15.84 8.19 -12.09
C GLN A 142 -15.09 8.67 -10.84
N THR A 143 -15.46 9.85 -10.31
CA THR A 143 -14.88 10.37 -9.06
C THR A 143 -15.16 9.41 -7.90
N ALA A 144 -16.41 8.98 -7.73
CA ALA A 144 -16.76 8.05 -6.66
C ALA A 144 -16.05 6.70 -6.77
N GLU A 145 -15.91 6.16 -7.97
CA GLU A 145 -15.20 4.90 -8.23
C GLU A 145 -13.71 5.02 -7.93
N PHE A 146 -13.09 6.11 -8.39
CA PHE A 146 -11.68 6.39 -8.14
C PHE A 146 -11.40 6.52 -6.64
N GLU A 147 -12.13 7.40 -5.93
CA GLU A 147 -11.91 7.63 -4.50
C GLU A 147 -12.17 6.36 -3.66
N ARG A 148 -13.19 5.57 -4.01
CA ARG A 148 -13.43 4.27 -3.36
C ARG A 148 -12.25 3.32 -3.55
N SER A 149 -11.70 3.24 -4.76
CA SER A 149 -10.52 2.42 -5.05
C SER A 149 -9.30 2.88 -4.25
N MET A 150 -9.11 4.20 -4.12
CA MET A 150 -8.01 4.76 -3.33
C MET A 150 -8.17 4.51 -1.84
N ALA A 151 -9.38 4.63 -1.30
CA ALA A 151 -9.69 4.38 0.11
C ALA A 151 -9.39 2.93 0.53
N LEU A 152 -9.65 1.93 -0.34
CA LEU A 152 -9.33 0.53 -0.07
C LEU A 152 -7.83 0.29 0.16
N GLY A 153 -6.96 1.11 -0.41
CA GLY A 153 -5.50 1.00 -0.26
C GLY A 153 -4.91 1.75 0.94
N LEU A 154 -5.72 2.40 1.78
CA LEU A 154 -5.22 3.25 2.88
C LEU A 154 -4.80 2.49 4.16
N GLY A 155 -5.15 1.21 4.29
CA GLY A 155 -4.88 0.43 5.50
C GLY A 155 -3.46 0.57 6.07
N PRO A 156 -2.40 0.38 5.27
CA PRO A 156 -1.01 0.53 5.71
C PRO A 156 -0.67 1.95 6.22
N ALA A 157 -1.17 3.00 5.55
CA ALA A 157 -0.95 4.37 5.97
C ALA A 157 -1.69 4.68 7.28
N ILE A 158 -2.95 4.26 7.39
CA ILE A 158 -3.76 4.41 8.61
C ILE A 158 -3.06 3.72 9.79
N GLU A 159 -2.58 2.48 9.62
CA GLU A 159 -1.86 1.75 10.67
C GLU A 159 -0.63 2.51 11.15
N THR A 160 0.18 3.03 10.21
CA THR A 160 1.39 3.77 10.56
C THR A 160 1.07 5.09 11.28
N VAL A 161 0.11 5.86 10.78
CA VAL A 161 -0.30 7.11 11.42
C VAL A 161 -0.84 6.87 12.83
N ARG A 162 -1.67 5.84 13.03
CA ARG A 162 -2.21 5.46 14.35
C ARG A 162 -1.12 5.02 15.32
N ARG A 163 -0.13 4.26 14.85
CA ARG A 163 1.03 3.83 15.66
C ARG A 163 1.79 5.02 16.26
N HIS A 164 1.86 6.13 15.55
CA HIS A 164 2.57 7.33 15.94
C HIS A 164 1.65 8.49 16.40
N ALA A 165 0.34 8.24 16.59
CA ALA A 165 -0.66 9.27 16.82
C ALA A 165 -0.32 10.22 17.99
N SER A 166 0.17 9.69 19.11
CA SER A 166 0.57 10.51 20.27
C SER A 166 1.72 11.47 19.97
N GLN A 167 2.69 11.05 19.14
CA GLN A 167 3.80 11.90 18.72
C GLN A 167 3.35 12.94 17.70
N LEU A 168 2.46 12.58 16.79
CA LEU A 168 2.04 13.45 15.67
C LEU A 168 1.07 14.54 16.12
N TRP A 169 0.12 14.20 17.01
CA TRP A 169 -1.06 15.03 17.26
C TRP A 169 -1.13 15.68 18.64
N SER A 170 -0.19 15.42 19.58
CA SER A 170 -0.27 15.93 20.96
C SER A 170 -0.41 17.45 21.05
N ASP A 171 0.27 18.18 20.16
CA ASP A 171 0.33 19.63 20.16
C ASP A 171 -0.22 20.23 18.85
N ARG A 172 -1.11 19.50 18.15
CA ARG A 172 -1.70 19.92 16.88
C ARG A 172 -3.19 20.17 17.04
N HIS A 173 -3.67 21.20 16.34
CA HIS A 173 -5.05 21.66 16.44
C HIS A 173 -5.77 21.65 15.09
N ARG A 174 -5.04 21.88 13.98
CA ARG A 174 -5.63 21.98 12.64
C ARG A 174 -4.78 21.27 11.59
N LEU A 175 -5.30 20.17 11.06
CA LEU A 175 -4.72 19.41 9.95
C LEU A 175 -5.39 19.80 8.63
N LEU A 176 -4.58 19.99 7.59
CA LEU A 176 -5.02 19.98 6.19
C LEU A 176 -4.50 18.71 5.51
N ASP A 177 -5.39 17.81 5.09
CA ASP A 177 -5.04 16.61 4.33
C ASP A 177 -5.18 16.91 2.83
N VAL A 178 -4.06 17.16 2.17
CA VAL A 178 -4.02 17.60 0.77
C VAL A 178 -4.12 16.40 -0.17
N GLY A 179 -5.14 16.41 -1.03
CA GLY A 179 -5.50 15.26 -1.85
C GLY A 179 -6.11 14.13 -1.00
N GLY A 180 -6.71 14.44 0.15
CA GLY A 180 -7.16 13.50 1.18
C GLY A 180 -8.35 12.62 0.80
N GLY A 181 -8.63 12.47 -0.50
CA GLY A 181 -9.67 11.59 -1.02
C GLY A 181 -11.04 11.86 -0.44
N ASP A 182 -11.75 10.80 -0.10
CA ASP A 182 -13.08 10.85 0.51
C ASP A 182 -13.06 11.19 2.01
N GLY A 183 -11.88 11.45 2.61
CA GLY A 183 -11.72 11.76 4.03
C GLY A 183 -11.60 10.54 4.95
N THR A 184 -11.50 9.34 4.41
CA THR A 184 -11.37 8.11 5.21
C THR A 184 -10.17 8.17 6.17
N LEU A 185 -8.98 8.60 5.71
CA LEU A 185 -7.80 8.76 6.58
C LEU A 185 -8.06 9.76 7.71
N VAL A 186 -8.63 10.92 7.37
CA VAL A 186 -8.93 11.99 8.36
C VAL A 186 -9.90 11.49 9.42
N ALA A 187 -10.93 10.73 9.06
CA ALA A 187 -11.85 10.14 10.01
C ALA A 187 -11.11 9.29 11.07
N HIS A 188 -10.18 8.42 10.63
CA HIS A 188 -9.34 7.62 11.54
C HIS A 188 -8.37 8.46 12.38
N VAL A 189 -7.78 9.51 11.82
CA VAL A 189 -6.92 10.43 12.59
C VAL A 189 -7.69 11.11 13.72
N LEU A 190 -8.92 11.52 13.47
CA LEU A 190 -9.77 12.18 14.46
C LEU A 190 -10.20 11.26 15.61
N ASP A 191 -10.23 9.94 15.41
CA ASP A 191 -10.46 8.96 16.48
C ASP A 191 -9.33 9.01 17.53
N ASP A 192 -8.09 9.18 17.07
CA ASP A 192 -6.88 9.10 17.90
C ASP A 192 -6.41 10.51 18.38
N ALA A 193 -6.99 11.60 17.87
CA ALA A 193 -6.58 12.99 18.13
C ALA A 193 -7.75 13.86 18.60
N PRO A 194 -8.15 13.81 19.89
CA PRO A 194 -9.38 14.46 20.39
C PRO A 194 -9.39 16.00 20.27
N ALA A 195 -8.24 16.64 20.31
CA ALA A 195 -8.11 18.11 20.19
C ALA A 195 -8.04 18.61 18.74
N LEU A 196 -7.80 17.68 17.76
CA LEU A 196 -7.57 18.02 16.38
C LEU A 196 -8.88 18.29 15.62
N ARG A 197 -8.85 19.31 14.77
CA ARG A 197 -9.80 19.50 13.66
C ARG A 197 -9.06 19.26 12.37
N ALA A 198 -9.70 18.66 11.39
CA ALA A 198 -9.04 18.37 10.12
C ALA A 198 -9.96 18.67 8.94
N ASP A 199 -9.36 19.28 7.92
CA ASP A 199 -10.02 19.57 6.65
C ASP A 199 -9.35 18.73 5.55
N VAL A 200 -10.19 18.09 4.73
CA VAL A 200 -9.74 17.47 3.47
C VAL A 200 -9.70 18.56 2.41
N TYR A 201 -8.54 18.75 1.77
CA TYR A 201 -8.40 19.59 0.60
C TYR A 201 -8.39 18.72 -0.65
N ASN A 202 -9.35 18.93 -1.54
CA ASN A 202 -9.44 18.17 -2.79
C ASN A 202 -10.28 18.95 -3.83
N LEU A 203 -10.32 18.45 -5.07
CA LEU A 203 -11.17 19.01 -6.12
C LEU A 203 -12.64 19.08 -5.65
N PRO A 204 -13.39 20.14 -6.01
CA PRO A 204 -14.77 20.33 -5.57
C PRO A 204 -15.72 19.14 -5.84
N ALA A 205 -15.41 18.34 -6.87
CA ALA A 205 -16.20 17.14 -7.21
C ALA A 205 -16.19 16.07 -6.11
N VAL A 206 -15.20 16.09 -5.19
CA VAL A 206 -15.05 15.12 -4.09
C VAL A 206 -15.91 15.51 -2.86
N ALA A 207 -16.37 16.75 -2.77
CA ALA A 207 -17.13 17.25 -1.61
C ALA A 207 -18.30 16.35 -1.14
N PRO A 208 -19.13 15.75 -2.02
CA PRO A 208 -20.20 14.84 -1.59
C PRO A 208 -19.70 13.59 -0.90
N LEU A 209 -18.53 13.07 -1.29
CA LEU A 209 -17.93 11.86 -0.70
C LEU A 209 -17.39 12.16 0.69
N VAL A 210 -16.68 13.28 0.86
CA VAL A 210 -16.24 13.75 2.18
C VAL A 210 -17.43 14.02 3.11
N ALA A 211 -18.52 14.57 2.58
CA ALA A 211 -19.75 14.78 3.35
C ALA A 211 -20.37 13.44 3.83
N ALA A 212 -20.31 12.39 3.01
CA ALA A 212 -20.77 11.06 3.39
C ALA A 212 -19.89 10.45 4.49
N THR A 213 -18.56 10.51 4.34
CA THR A 213 -17.60 10.08 5.37
C THR A 213 -17.78 10.84 6.67
N ARG A 214 -17.93 12.16 6.60
CA ARG A 214 -18.23 13.04 7.75
C ARG A 214 -19.51 12.62 8.48
N ALA A 215 -20.56 12.29 7.76
CA ALA A 215 -21.83 11.87 8.36
C ALA A 215 -21.73 10.49 9.03
N ALA A 216 -20.82 9.63 8.55
CA ALA A 216 -20.61 8.28 9.07
C ALA A 216 -19.57 8.19 10.18
N CYS A 217 -18.63 9.15 10.27
CA CYS A 217 -17.56 9.14 11.27
C CYS A 217 -18.04 9.55 12.67
N GLY A 218 -17.27 9.17 13.71
CA GLY A 218 -17.56 9.50 15.11
C GLY A 218 -17.43 10.99 15.47
N HIS A 219 -16.89 11.82 14.55
CA HIS A 219 -16.50 13.21 14.84
C HIS A 219 -16.91 14.19 13.73
N PRO A 220 -18.20 14.25 13.35
CA PRO A 220 -18.65 15.04 12.19
C PRO A 220 -18.38 16.54 12.30
N ASP A 221 -18.32 17.08 13.53
CA ASP A 221 -18.05 18.50 13.76
C ASP A 221 -16.57 18.88 13.64
N ARG A 222 -15.68 17.89 13.55
CA ARG A 222 -14.22 18.09 13.47
C ARG A 222 -13.65 17.79 12.09
N LEU A 223 -14.41 17.13 11.18
CA LEU A 223 -14.04 16.84 9.81
C LEU A 223 -14.67 17.87 8.87
N GLY A 224 -13.82 18.63 8.17
CA GLY A 224 -14.24 19.63 7.18
C GLY A 224 -13.79 19.29 5.77
N PHE A 225 -14.18 20.15 4.82
CA PHE A 225 -13.77 20.07 3.42
C PHE A 225 -13.45 21.46 2.88
N VAL A 226 -12.33 21.57 2.18
CA VAL A 226 -11.92 22.76 1.44
C VAL A 226 -11.74 22.36 0.00
N GLY A 227 -12.59 22.87 -0.89
CA GLY A 227 -12.50 22.60 -2.35
C GLY A 227 -11.46 23.49 -2.99
N GLY A 228 -10.58 22.91 -3.81
CA GLY A 228 -9.58 23.66 -4.56
C GLY A 228 -8.77 22.79 -5.51
N ASP A 229 -7.99 23.43 -6.36
CA ASP A 229 -6.99 22.80 -7.23
C ASP A 229 -5.61 23.35 -6.86
N PHE A 230 -4.77 22.48 -6.25
CA PHE A 230 -3.44 22.87 -5.79
C PHE A 230 -2.47 23.26 -6.91
N PHE A 231 -2.85 23.11 -8.18
CA PHE A 231 -2.08 23.64 -9.31
C PHE A 231 -2.62 25.00 -9.80
N ALA A 232 -3.88 25.31 -9.51
CA ALA A 232 -4.49 26.56 -9.92
C ALA A 232 -4.36 27.67 -8.86
N GLU A 233 -4.27 27.29 -7.58
CA GLU A 233 -4.25 28.23 -6.45
C GLU A 233 -3.33 27.74 -5.32
N PRO A 234 -2.83 28.67 -4.46
CA PRO A 234 -2.06 28.29 -3.29
C PRO A 234 -2.88 27.46 -2.29
N LEU A 235 -2.21 26.58 -1.55
CA LEU A 235 -2.83 25.88 -0.43
C LEU A 235 -3.30 26.89 0.65
N PRO A 236 -4.47 26.65 1.28
CA PRO A 236 -4.98 27.51 2.33
C PRO A 236 -4.10 27.50 3.57
N GLY A 237 -3.88 28.66 4.19
CA GLY A 237 -3.13 28.80 5.44
C GLY A 237 -3.95 28.57 6.69
N GLY A 238 -3.30 28.71 7.85
CA GLY A 238 -3.92 28.59 9.17
C GLY A 238 -4.00 27.15 9.68
N TYR A 239 -3.09 26.30 9.25
CA TYR A 239 -2.94 24.91 9.67
C TYR A 239 -1.56 24.70 10.32
N ASP A 240 -1.56 24.03 11.46
CA ASP A 240 -0.34 23.65 12.19
C ASP A 240 0.13 22.21 11.86
N ALA A 241 -0.64 21.49 11.04
CA ALA A 241 -0.25 20.24 10.40
C ALA A 241 -0.77 20.16 8.96
N LEU A 242 0.00 19.52 8.08
CA LEU A 242 -0.36 19.27 6.69
C LEU A 242 0.09 17.86 6.30
N SER A 243 -0.72 17.14 5.54
CA SER A 243 -0.37 15.80 5.06
C SER A 243 -0.49 15.66 3.55
N PHE A 244 0.41 14.86 2.98
CA PHE A 244 0.30 14.25 1.66
C PHE A 244 0.36 12.74 1.83
N VAL A 245 -0.74 12.06 1.57
CA VAL A 245 -0.81 10.60 1.66
C VAL A 245 -1.22 10.03 0.31
N ARG A 246 -0.30 9.35 -0.37
CA ARG A 246 -0.47 8.83 -1.73
C ARG A 246 -0.83 9.91 -2.76
N VAL A 247 -0.13 11.03 -2.71
CA VAL A 247 -0.39 12.18 -3.58
C VAL A 247 0.84 12.57 -4.41
N LEU A 248 2.00 12.70 -3.76
CA LEU A 248 3.18 13.26 -4.42
C LEU A 248 3.75 12.34 -5.50
N HIS A 249 3.57 11.03 -5.35
CA HIS A 249 4.02 10.04 -6.34
C HIS A 249 3.28 10.14 -7.68
N ASP A 250 2.09 10.72 -7.71
CA ASP A 250 1.31 10.90 -8.94
C ASP A 250 1.87 11.98 -9.87
N TRP A 251 2.83 12.77 -9.40
CA TRP A 251 3.31 13.95 -10.10
C TRP A 251 4.80 13.85 -10.44
N PRO A 252 5.26 14.46 -11.55
CA PRO A 252 6.68 14.62 -11.84
C PRO A 252 7.43 15.33 -10.72
N ASN A 253 8.74 15.10 -10.63
CA ASN A 253 9.57 15.67 -9.55
C ASN A 253 9.42 17.19 -9.39
N ALA A 254 9.27 17.93 -10.52
CA ALA A 254 9.09 19.39 -10.48
C ALA A 254 7.77 19.78 -9.80
N LEU A 255 6.68 19.08 -10.11
CA LEU A 255 5.36 19.34 -9.50
C LEU A 255 5.29 18.87 -8.05
N ALA A 256 5.89 17.72 -7.73
CA ALA A 256 6.01 17.27 -6.34
C ALA A 256 6.79 18.30 -5.49
N ARG A 257 7.88 18.84 -6.03
CA ARG A 257 8.65 19.95 -5.40
C ARG A 257 7.77 21.19 -5.20
N GLN A 258 7.02 21.60 -6.23
CA GLN A 258 6.10 22.74 -6.12
C GLN A 258 5.07 22.53 -5.00
N LEU A 259 4.47 21.36 -4.88
CA LEU A 259 3.51 21.03 -3.82
C LEU A 259 4.14 21.11 -2.43
N VAL A 260 5.36 20.60 -2.25
CA VAL A 260 6.08 20.71 -0.98
C VAL A 260 6.43 22.17 -0.65
N GLN A 261 6.78 22.99 -1.64
CA GLN A 261 7.01 24.44 -1.45
C GLN A 261 5.71 25.17 -1.07
N GLN A 262 4.59 24.81 -1.68
CA GLN A 262 3.28 25.35 -1.29
C GLN A 262 2.91 24.95 0.15
N ALA A 263 3.15 23.69 0.54
CA ALA A 263 2.94 23.23 1.91
C ALA A 263 3.80 24.01 2.90
N TYR A 264 5.07 24.27 2.56
CA TYR A 264 5.93 25.11 3.38
C TYR A 264 5.39 26.53 3.54
N ALA A 265 4.88 27.13 2.47
CA ALA A 265 4.27 28.47 2.54
C ALA A 265 2.99 28.50 3.38
N ALA A 266 2.12 27.50 3.24
CA ALA A 266 0.81 27.43 3.89
C ALA A 266 0.87 27.07 5.39
N LEU A 267 1.84 26.26 5.81
CA LEU A 267 1.98 25.85 7.21
C LEU A 267 2.29 27.05 8.12
N GLU A 268 1.72 27.05 9.31
CA GLU A 268 2.09 27.94 10.39
C GLU A 268 3.56 27.72 10.82
N PRO A 269 4.25 28.73 11.38
CA PRO A 269 5.55 28.54 12.00
C PRO A 269 5.52 27.43 13.05
N GLY A 270 6.51 26.53 13.05
CA GLY A 270 6.53 25.32 13.88
C GLY A 270 5.59 24.21 13.41
N GLY A 271 4.90 24.40 12.29
CA GLY A 271 3.95 23.42 11.74
C GLY A 271 4.61 22.14 11.25
N LEU A 272 3.85 21.04 11.31
CA LEU A 272 4.25 19.67 10.94
C LEU A 272 3.81 19.35 9.51
N LEU A 273 4.73 18.88 8.70
CA LEU A 273 4.42 18.23 7.42
C LEU A 273 4.60 16.70 7.54
N LEU A 274 3.62 15.95 7.00
CA LEU A 274 3.66 14.50 6.89
C LEU A 274 3.60 14.08 5.42
N ILE A 275 4.42 13.12 5.03
CA ILE A 275 4.36 12.46 3.72
C ILE A 275 4.33 10.95 3.95
N CYS A 276 3.28 10.27 3.47
CA CYS A 276 3.16 8.82 3.52
C CYS A 276 2.84 8.30 2.12
N GLU A 277 3.75 7.50 1.59
CA GLU A 277 3.67 6.95 0.24
C GLU A 277 4.05 5.47 0.27
N GLU A 278 3.74 4.74 -0.77
CA GLU A 278 4.36 3.45 -1.04
C GLU A 278 5.80 3.68 -1.54
N PHE A 279 6.71 4.01 -0.62
CA PHE A 279 8.08 4.30 -1.00
C PHE A 279 8.73 3.10 -1.68
N ARG A 280 9.55 3.39 -2.68
CA ARG A 280 10.33 2.40 -3.38
C ARG A 280 11.41 1.83 -2.46
N THR A 281 11.31 0.53 -2.15
CA THR A 281 12.28 -0.20 -1.33
C THR A 281 12.55 -1.57 -1.94
N PRO A 282 13.70 -2.20 -1.67
CA PRO A 282 14.00 -3.55 -2.16
C PRO A 282 12.95 -4.60 -1.74
N ASP A 283 12.28 -4.39 -0.61
CA ASP A 283 11.32 -5.35 -0.05
C ASP A 283 9.92 -5.24 -0.68
N ARG A 284 9.64 -4.19 -1.45
CA ARG A 284 8.34 -3.94 -2.11
C ARG A 284 8.39 -4.18 -3.62
N LEU A 285 9.18 -5.15 -4.06
CA LEU A 285 9.39 -5.44 -5.49
C LEU A 285 8.08 -5.69 -6.24
N ALA A 286 7.18 -6.47 -5.66
CA ALA A 286 5.91 -6.83 -6.30
C ALA A 286 5.03 -5.60 -6.53
N MET A 287 4.91 -4.71 -5.53
CA MET A 287 4.13 -3.48 -5.62
C MET A 287 4.72 -2.50 -6.64
N GLN A 288 6.04 -2.35 -6.64
CA GLN A 288 6.75 -1.48 -7.60
C GLN A 288 6.56 -1.97 -9.05
N PHE A 289 6.66 -3.29 -9.24
CA PHE A 289 6.42 -3.91 -10.55
C PHE A 289 4.97 -3.69 -10.99
N PHE A 290 4.00 -3.98 -10.12
CA PHE A 290 2.57 -3.83 -10.39
C PHE A 290 2.23 -2.38 -10.76
N TRP A 291 2.71 -1.40 -9.99
CA TRP A 291 2.47 0.01 -10.26
C TRP A 291 2.95 0.45 -11.64
N SER A 292 4.19 0.08 -11.99
CA SER A 292 4.75 0.38 -13.30
C SER A 292 4.00 -0.33 -14.42
N TYR A 293 3.65 -1.60 -14.23
CA TYR A 293 2.89 -2.38 -15.22
C TYR A 293 1.50 -1.79 -15.48
N PHE A 294 0.80 -1.42 -14.41
CA PHE A 294 -0.51 -0.79 -14.48
C PHE A 294 -0.51 0.50 -15.33
N LEU A 295 0.56 1.28 -15.25
CA LEU A 295 0.67 2.58 -15.91
C LEU A 295 1.16 2.50 -17.37
N ILE A 296 1.58 1.34 -17.89
CA ILE A 296 2.09 1.21 -19.27
C ILE A 296 1.07 1.71 -20.30
N GLY A 297 -0.22 1.46 -20.10
CA GLY A 297 -1.27 1.88 -21.01
C GLY A 297 -1.99 3.18 -20.60
N VAL A 298 -1.46 3.96 -19.68
CA VAL A 298 -2.08 5.18 -19.13
C VAL A 298 -1.24 6.40 -19.49
N ASP A 299 -1.57 7.08 -20.58
CA ASP A 299 -0.81 8.24 -21.06
C ASP A 299 -0.99 9.51 -20.21
N SER A 300 -2.07 9.60 -19.46
CA SER A 300 -2.40 10.76 -18.62
C SER A 300 -1.64 10.80 -17.29
N SER A 301 -0.90 9.74 -16.93
CA SER A 301 -0.18 9.64 -15.67
C SER A 301 1.31 9.46 -15.90
N VAL A 302 2.11 10.22 -15.16
CA VAL A 302 3.57 10.07 -15.03
C VAL A 302 3.94 9.65 -13.61
N SER A 303 3.01 8.98 -12.93
CA SER A 303 3.15 8.52 -11.56
C SER A 303 4.37 7.61 -11.40
N ARG A 304 5.12 7.81 -10.31
CA ARG A 304 6.32 7.04 -10.00
C ARG A 304 6.49 6.90 -8.51
N LEU A 305 6.59 5.67 -8.04
CA LEU A 305 7.04 5.40 -6.67
C LEU A 305 8.52 5.81 -6.53
N ARG A 306 8.82 6.58 -5.49
CA ARG A 306 10.16 7.11 -5.21
C ARG A 306 10.70 6.53 -3.92
N GLU A 307 12.02 6.56 -3.81
CA GLU A 307 12.76 6.24 -2.60
C GLU A 307 12.47 7.30 -1.51
N VAL A 308 12.56 6.91 -0.24
CA VAL A 308 12.39 7.80 0.92
C VAL A 308 13.37 8.99 0.85
N ASP A 309 14.61 8.73 0.40
CA ASP A 309 15.66 9.72 0.32
C ASP A 309 15.28 10.92 -0.56
N PHE A 310 14.54 10.68 -1.66
CA PHE A 310 14.01 11.77 -2.48
C PHE A 310 13.20 12.80 -1.66
N TYR A 311 12.34 12.32 -0.77
CA TYR A 311 11.47 13.19 0.03
C TYR A 311 12.24 13.85 1.17
N THR A 312 13.14 13.15 1.83
CA THR A 312 13.95 13.72 2.93
C THR A 312 14.90 14.80 2.42
N GLU A 313 15.52 14.61 1.27
CA GLU A 313 16.33 15.60 0.59
C GLU A 313 15.50 16.81 0.15
N LEU A 314 14.36 16.57 -0.51
CA LEU A 314 13.43 17.61 -0.95
C LEU A 314 12.96 18.50 0.21
N LEU A 315 12.57 17.90 1.32
CA LEU A 315 12.13 18.63 2.50
C LEU A 315 13.25 19.53 3.07
N THR A 316 14.45 18.99 3.14
CA THR A 316 15.64 19.73 3.60
C THR A 316 15.97 20.90 2.66
N GLU A 317 15.93 20.68 1.35
CA GLU A 317 16.18 21.72 0.34
C GLU A 317 15.14 22.85 0.38
N VAL A 318 13.86 22.52 0.68
CA VAL A 318 12.78 23.52 0.79
C VAL A 318 12.91 24.34 2.07
N GLY A 319 13.64 23.84 3.08
CA GLY A 319 13.89 24.56 4.33
C GLY A 319 13.17 24.00 5.56
N PHE A 320 12.58 22.83 5.46
CA PHE A 320 12.09 22.10 6.62
C PHE A 320 13.26 21.59 7.48
N TYR A 321 13.03 21.45 8.77
CA TYR A 321 14.01 20.92 9.73
C TYR A 321 13.42 19.71 10.48
N HIS A 322 14.27 19.02 11.26
CA HIS A 322 13.91 17.77 11.96
C HIS A 322 13.21 16.74 11.04
N VAL A 323 13.77 16.60 9.82
CA VAL A 323 13.29 15.59 8.89
C VAL A 323 13.55 14.21 9.48
N ALA A 324 12.51 13.41 9.67
CA ALA A 324 12.60 12.08 10.24
C ALA A 324 11.73 11.09 9.47
N VAL A 325 12.15 9.82 9.48
CA VAL A 325 11.40 8.70 8.91
C VAL A 325 10.89 7.82 10.06
N LEU A 326 9.61 7.77 10.25
CA LEU A 326 8.97 6.95 11.26
C LEU A 326 8.64 5.58 10.66
N PRO A 327 8.98 4.46 11.35
CA PRO A 327 8.76 3.12 10.83
C PRO A 327 7.28 2.73 10.89
N GLY A 328 6.83 1.99 9.87
CA GLY A 328 5.47 1.48 9.79
C GLY A 328 5.32 0.49 8.66
N THR A 329 4.10 0.05 8.41
CA THR A 329 3.76 -0.77 7.24
C THR A 329 4.08 -0.01 5.95
N TRP A 330 3.75 1.27 5.90
CA TRP A 330 4.41 2.26 5.06
C TRP A 330 5.12 3.26 5.97
N GLU A 331 6.34 3.64 5.62
CA GLU A 331 7.07 4.64 6.38
C GLU A 331 6.35 5.99 6.30
N LEU A 332 6.51 6.80 7.34
CA LEU A 332 5.99 8.16 7.39
C LEU A 332 7.15 9.13 7.49
N VAL A 333 7.32 9.97 6.50
CA VAL A 333 8.29 11.07 6.54
C VAL A 333 7.64 12.27 7.22
N THR A 334 8.30 12.80 8.24
CA THR A 334 7.86 13.98 9.00
C THR A 334 8.90 15.06 8.95
N ALA A 335 8.48 16.32 8.93
CA ALA A 335 9.35 17.47 8.98
C ALA A 335 8.61 18.69 9.57
N TYR A 336 9.35 19.65 10.08
CA TYR A 336 8.78 20.84 10.70
C TYR A 336 9.21 22.10 9.97
N LYS A 337 8.29 23.05 9.82
CA LYS A 337 8.60 24.40 9.39
C LYS A 337 9.27 25.16 10.56
N PRO A 338 10.36 25.90 10.35
CA PRO A 338 10.94 26.76 11.39
C PRO A 338 9.91 27.72 12.02
N ALA A 339 10.15 28.02 13.33
CA ALA A 339 9.31 28.93 14.09
C ALA A 339 9.48 30.40 13.67
#